data_fe03c420f8815333cefe94b1a968ee49
#
_entry.id   fe03c420f8815333cefe94b1a968ee49
#
_cell.length_a   1.000
_cell.length_b   1.000
_cell.length_c   1.000
_cell.angle_alpha   90.00
_cell.angle_beta   90.00
_cell.angle_gamma   90.00
#
_symmetry.space_group_name_H-M   'P 1'
#
loop_
_entity.id
_entity.type
_entity.pdbx_description
1 polymer ?
#
loop_
_entity_poly.entity_id
_entity_poly.type
_entity_poly.pdbx_seq_one_letter_code
_entity_poly.pdbx_strand_id
1 'polypeptide(L)'
;MEMDYNKIYNKILTDEEFMEIKQHGSSDYPFQYYYDNLELFDFHCIEWHWHREFEFLYVESGQVTCGIGEKQIILSEGEAIFINSKILHRFYASSGGIIPNFVCMPEFIAPENSLIYKKYILPIISSNIYFQRFQTDELWQTKIIQTMIKIMEIQGNEKIRELATLALIQ
;
A
#
# COMPACT_ATOMS: atom_id res chain seq x y z
N MET A 1 -25.66 -16.09 -13.73
CA MET A 1 -24.49 -15.24 -14.05
C MET A 1 -23.46 -16.15 -14.71
N GLU A 2 -23.34 -16.09 -16.05
CA GLU A 2 -22.35 -16.87 -16.77
C GLU A 2 -20.96 -16.38 -16.40
N MET A 3 -20.13 -17.28 -15.89
CA MET A 3 -18.71 -16.98 -15.69
C MET A 3 -18.05 -16.86 -17.04
N ASP A 4 -17.48 -15.69 -17.34
CA ASP A 4 -16.68 -15.48 -18.54
C ASP A 4 -15.32 -16.17 -18.37
N TYR A 5 -15.21 -17.39 -18.88
CA TYR A 5 -14.00 -18.20 -18.80
C TYR A 5 -12.78 -17.63 -19.55
N ASN A 6 -12.95 -16.53 -20.27
CA ASN A 6 -11.88 -15.86 -21.01
C ASN A 6 -11.30 -14.65 -20.25
N LYS A 7 -11.84 -14.29 -19.08
CA LYS A 7 -11.33 -13.17 -18.29
C LYS A 7 -10.11 -13.62 -17.48
N ILE A 8 -8.94 -13.08 -17.84
CA ILE A 8 -7.71 -13.28 -17.06
C ILE A 8 -7.76 -12.29 -15.89
N TYR A 9 -7.82 -12.82 -14.68
CA TYR A 9 -7.79 -12.03 -13.46
C TYR A 9 -6.36 -11.79 -12.99
N ASN A 10 -6.11 -10.64 -12.39
CA ASN A 10 -4.87 -10.36 -11.69
C ASN A 10 -4.74 -11.24 -10.45
N LYS A 11 -3.52 -11.62 -10.13
CA LYS A 11 -3.22 -12.45 -8.96
C LYS A 11 -1.88 -12.07 -8.37
N ILE A 12 -1.82 -11.95 -7.05
CA ILE A 12 -0.57 -11.85 -6.30
C ILE A 12 0.02 -13.27 -6.14
N LEU A 13 1.28 -13.42 -6.49
CA LEU A 13 2.00 -14.68 -6.31
C LEU A 13 2.80 -14.63 -5.01
N THR A 14 2.60 -15.65 -4.18
CA THR A 14 3.26 -15.81 -2.89
C THR A 14 3.97 -17.16 -2.80
N ASP A 15 4.93 -17.25 -1.90
CA ASP A 15 5.49 -18.52 -1.47
C ASP A 15 4.56 -19.25 -0.46
N GLU A 16 5.03 -20.37 0.10
CA GLU A 16 4.27 -21.19 1.07
C GLU A 16 4.00 -20.46 2.40
N GLU A 17 4.77 -19.42 2.69
CA GLU A 17 4.62 -18.58 3.91
C GLU A 17 3.86 -17.28 3.64
N PHE A 18 3.19 -17.15 2.49
CA PHE A 18 2.47 -15.96 2.03
C PHE A 18 3.36 -14.73 1.74
N MET A 19 4.67 -14.90 1.64
CA MET A 19 5.55 -13.83 1.20
C MET A 19 5.34 -13.57 -0.29
N GLU A 20 5.10 -12.32 -0.67
CA GLU A 20 4.98 -11.94 -2.07
C GLU A 20 6.32 -12.15 -2.79
N ILE A 21 6.27 -12.88 -3.93
CA ILE A 21 7.49 -13.22 -4.69
C ILE A 21 7.95 -12.05 -5.55
N LYS A 22 7.04 -11.14 -5.90
CA LYS A 22 7.33 -10.00 -6.77
C LYS A 22 8.28 -9.01 -6.08
N GLN A 23 9.32 -8.59 -6.81
CA GLN A 23 10.14 -7.47 -6.41
C GLN A 23 9.42 -6.16 -6.75
N HIS A 24 9.29 -5.25 -5.77
CA HIS A 24 8.71 -3.93 -5.94
C HIS A 24 9.80 -2.89 -6.22
N GLY A 25 9.66 -2.19 -7.34
CA GLY A 25 10.65 -1.21 -7.78
C GLY A 25 11.98 -1.84 -8.21
N SER A 26 13.07 -1.14 -7.98
CA SER A 26 14.44 -1.58 -8.29
C SER A 26 15.36 -1.39 -7.09
N SER A 27 16.60 -1.91 -7.18
CA SER A 27 17.62 -1.67 -6.15
C SER A 27 17.94 -0.18 -5.95
N ASP A 28 17.89 0.60 -7.02
CA ASP A 28 18.20 2.04 -7.01
C ASP A 28 16.99 2.91 -6.64
N TYR A 29 15.79 2.39 -6.88
CA TYR A 29 14.53 3.04 -6.55
C TYR A 29 13.55 1.99 -6.00
N PRO A 30 13.69 1.62 -4.72
CA PRO A 30 12.89 0.58 -4.07
C PRO A 30 11.51 1.13 -3.64
N PHE A 31 10.77 1.58 -4.62
CA PHE A 31 9.45 2.17 -4.56
C PHE A 31 8.64 1.70 -5.76
N GLN A 32 7.38 1.33 -5.55
CA GLN A 32 6.47 0.96 -6.63
C GLN A 32 5.07 1.50 -6.37
N TYR A 33 4.49 2.13 -7.38
CA TYR A 33 3.10 2.56 -7.42
C TYR A 33 2.26 1.55 -8.18
N TYR A 34 1.05 1.31 -7.67
CA TYR A 34 0.02 0.49 -8.28
C TYR A 34 -1.30 1.24 -8.33
N TYR A 35 -2.04 1.03 -9.42
CA TYR A 35 -3.41 1.50 -9.55
C TYR A 35 -4.31 0.27 -9.69
N ASP A 36 -4.73 -0.27 -8.56
CA ASP A 36 -5.45 -1.53 -8.51
C ASP A 36 -6.97 -1.31 -8.54
N ASN A 37 -7.60 -2.02 -9.46
CA ASN A 37 -9.05 -2.18 -9.52
C ASN A 37 -9.39 -3.61 -9.07
N LEU A 38 -10.05 -3.75 -7.92
CA LEU A 38 -10.38 -5.05 -7.33
C LEU A 38 -11.30 -5.90 -8.22
N GLU A 39 -12.08 -5.29 -9.14
CA GLU A 39 -12.87 -6.06 -10.12
C GLU A 39 -12.01 -6.90 -11.07
N LEU A 40 -10.73 -6.57 -11.21
CA LEU A 40 -9.78 -7.29 -12.06
C LEU A 40 -9.06 -8.43 -11.33
N PHE A 41 -9.33 -8.62 -10.05
CA PHE A 41 -8.78 -9.71 -9.24
C PHE A 41 -9.82 -10.81 -9.03
N ASP A 42 -9.35 -12.05 -8.87
CA ASP A 42 -10.19 -13.19 -8.52
C ASP A 42 -10.98 -12.89 -7.24
N PHE A 43 -12.29 -13.14 -7.28
CA PHE A 43 -13.21 -12.88 -6.16
C PHE A 43 -13.17 -11.43 -5.65
N HIS A 44 -12.75 -10.47 -6.48
CA HIS A 44 -12.52 -9.07 -6.09
C HIS A 44 -11.62 -8.94 -4.86
N CYS A 45 -10.59 -9.76 -4.80
CA CYS A 45 -9.73 -9.93 -3.66
C CYS A 45 -8.24 -9.95 -4.04
N ILE A 46 -7.45 -9.12 -3.38
CA ILE A 46 -6.01 -9.30 -3.26
C ILE A 46 -5.81 -10.16 -2.02
N GLU A 47 -5.46 -11.43 -2.24
CA GLU A 47 -5.40 -12.45 -1.21
C GLU A 47 -4.30 -12.19 -0.17
N TRP A 48 -4.32 -12.97 0.91
CA TRP A 48 -3.36 -12.90 1.99
C TRP A 48 -1.92 -12.96 1.48
N HIS A 49 -1.16 -11.90 1.82
CA HIS A 49 0.27 -11.79 1.51
C HIS A 49 0.95 -10.86 2.52
N TRP A 50 2.26 -10.90 2.53
CA TRP A 50 3.10 -9.95 3.22
C TRP A 50 4.37 -9.66 2.40
N HIS A 51 4.97 -8.51 2.62
CA HIS A 51 6.21 -8.07 2.01
C HIS A 51 7.04 -7.23 3.00
N ARG A 52 8.27 -6.90 2.63
CA ARG A 52 9.18 -6.14 3.50
C ARG A 52 8.93 -4.63 3.47
N GLU A 53 8.32 -4.17 2.44
CA GLU A 53 8.01 -2.77 2.23
C GLU A 53 6.96 -2.27 3.22
N PHE A 54 6.95 -0.96 3.46
CA PHE A 54 5.77 -0.25 3.95
C PHE A 54 4.76 -0.15 2.81
N GLU A 55 3.48 -0.25 3.12
CA GLU A 55 2.41 -0.02 2.16
C GLU A 55 1.52 1.14 2.57
N PHE A 56 1.16 1.95 1.59
CA PHE A 56 0.23 3.08 1.72
C PHE A 56 -0.84 2.95 0.66
N LEU A 57 -2.07 2.74 1.09
CA LEU A 57 -3.22 2.53 0.22
C LEU A 57 -4.28 3.61 0.46
N TYR A 58 -4.87 4.10 -0.62
CA TYR A 58 -5.97 5.05 -0.63
C TYR A 58 -7.19 4.42 -1.32
N VAL A 59 -8.38 4.65 -0.78
CA VAL A 59 -9.63 4.21 -1.41
C VAL A 59 -10.16 5.34 -2.28
N GLU A 60 -9.92 5.23 -3.58
CA GLU A 60 -10.39 6.20 -4.57
C GLU A 60 -11.87 6.05 -4.86
N SER A 61 -12.38 4.81 -4.89
CA SER A 61 -13.81 4.55 -5.01
C SER A 61 -14.22 3.22 -4.38
N GLY A 62 -15.46 3.14 -3.94
CA GLY A 62 -16.05 1.96 -3.33
C GLY A 62 -15.80 1.86 -1.83
N GLN A 63 -16.09 0.68 -1.30
CA GLN A 63 -15.83 0.31 0.09
C GLN A 63 -15.00 -0.96 0.11
N VAL A 64 -13.87 -0.91 0.78
CA VAL A 64 -12.87 -1.97 0.80
C VAL A 64 -12.66 -2.47 2.22
N THR A 65 -12.62 -3.77 2.38
CA THR A 65 -12.24 -4.40 3.66
C THR A 65 -10.78 -4.81 3.61
N CYS A 66 -9.99 -4.29 4.53
CA CYS A 66 -8.62 -4.70 4.78
C CYS A 66 -8.59 -5.71 5.93
N GLY A 67 -8.14 -6.93 5.66
CA GLY A 67 -7.85 -7.93 6.68
C GLY A 67 -6.39 -7.81 7.12
N ILE A 68 -6.15 -7.72 8.44
CA ILE A 68 -4.81 -7.68 9.05
C ILE A 68 -4.79 -8.60 10.25
N GLY A 69 -4.16 -9.78 10.11
CA GLY A 69 -4.28 -10.84 11.10
C GLY A 69 -5.74 -11.20 11.33
N GLU A 70 -6.22 -11.14 12.58
CA GLU A 70 -7.61 -11.41 12.94
C GLU A 70 -8.54 -10.19 12.81
N LYS A 71 -7.99 -9.00 12.49
CA LYS A 71 -8.76 -7.76 12.39
C LYS A 71 -9.27 -7.55 10.97
N GLN A 72 -10.45 -6.94 10.89
CA GLN A 72 -11.03 -6.45 9.64
C GLN A 72 -11.32 -4.96 9.77
N ILE A 73 -10.77 -4.18 8.87
CA ILE A 73 -10.91 -2.72 8.81
C ILE A 73 -11.68 -2.37 7.55
N ILE A 74 -12.84 -1.75 7.70
CA ILE A 74 -13.62 -1.26 6.57
C ILE A 74 -13.14 0.15 6.25
N LEU A 75 -12.67 0.34 5.02
CA LEU A 75 -12.23 1.61 4.47
C LEU A 75 -13.27 2.10 3.48
N SER A 76 -13.71 3.33 3.65
CA SER A 76 -14.62 4.02 2.73
C SER A 76 -13.84 4.90 1.74
N GLU A 77 -14.51 5.29 0.66
CA GLU A 77 -13.98 6.27 -0.29
C GLU A 77 -13.45 7.52 0.43
N GLY A 78 -12.25 7.96 0.06
CA GLY A 78 -11.55 9.08 0.68
C GLY A 78 -10.68 8.73 1.87
N GLU A 79 -10.74 7.51 2.38
CA GLU A 79 -9.90 7.03 3.49
C GLU A 79 -8.63 6.35 2.98
N ALA A 80 -7.64 6.25 3.86
CA ALA A 80 -6.38 5.59 3.56
C ALA A 80 -5.91 4.72 4.72
N ILE A 81 -4.95 3.85 4.44
CA ILE A 81 -4.31 3.01 5.44
C ILE A 81 -2.82 2.89 5.17
N PHE A 82 -2.04 2.94 6.23
CA PHE A 82 -0.64 2.52 6.27
C PHE A 82 -0.56 1.11 6.83
N ILE A 83 0.20 0.23 6.20
CA ILE A 83 0.51 -1.11 6.70
C ILE A 83 2.02 -1.23 6.89
N ASN A 84 2.40 -1.67 8.08
CA ASN A 84 3.79 -1.81 8.47
C ASN A 84 4.48 -2.98 7.74
N SER A 85 5.80 -2.95 7.72
CA SER A 85 6.65 -3.99 7.12
C SER A 85 6.34 -5.39 7.69
N LYS A 86 6.28 -6.39 6.83
CA LYS A 86 6.10 -7.82 7.15
C LYS A 86 4.76 -8.16 7.83
N ILE A 87 3.76 -7.34 7.66
CA ILE A 87 2.42 -7.59 8.21
C ILE A 87 1.59 -8.36 7.19
N LEU A 88 1.05 -9.51 7.59
CA LEU A 88 0.13 -10.30 6.78
C LEU A 88 -1.19 -9.56 6.61
N HIS A 89 -1.59 -9.30 5.37
CA HIS A 89 -2.79 -8.53 5.04
C HIS A 89 -3.45 -8.99 3.75
N ARG A 90 -4.70 -8.56 3.53
CA ARG A 90 -5.45 -8.73 2.27
C ARG A 90 -6.43 -7.59 2.08
N PHE A 91 -6.88 -7.39 0.83
CA PHE A 91 -7.92 -6.42 0.48
C PHE A 91 -9.02 -7.10 -0.33
N TYR A 92 -10.26 -6.83 0.00
CA TYR A 92 -11.40 -7.31 -0.78
C TYR A 92 -12.58 -6.33 -0.75
N ALA A 93 -13.41 -6.38 -1.79
CA ALA A 93 -14.62 -5.59 -1.90
C ALA A 93 -15.72 -6.41 -2.56
N SER A 94 -16.90 -6.46 -1.96
CA SER A 94 -18.06 -7.21 -2.50
C SER A 94 -18.57 -6.65 -3.82
N SER A 95 -18.43 -5.34 -4.04
CA SER A 95 -18.93 -4.61 -5.22
C SER A 95 -17.85 -3.94 -6.05
N GLY A 96 -16.59 -4.41 -5.91
CA GLY A 96 -15.44 -3.77 -6.53
C GLY A 96 -14.94 -2.56 -5.75
N GLY A 97 -13.81 -2.02 -6.18
CA GLY A 97 -13.19 -0.84 -5.58
C GLY A 97 -11.90 -0.48 -6.29
N ILE A 98 -11.58 0.80 -6.32
CA ILE A 98 -10.32 1.31 -6.88
C ILE A 98 -9.43 1.75 -5.72
N ILE A 99 -8.26 1.14 -5.61
CA ILE A 99 -7.34 1.28 -4.49
C ILE A 99 -5.91 1.58 -4.98
N PRO A 100 -5.64 2.81 -5.46
CA PRO A 100 -4.28 3.20 -5.72
C PRO A 100 -3.44 3.06 -4.45
N ASN A 101 -2.25 2.49 -4.62
CA ASN A 101 -1.35 2.22 -3.50
C ASN A 101 0.10 2.35 -3.92
N PHE A 102 0.97 2.52 -2.97
CA PHE A 102 2.40 2.40 -3.20
C PHE A 102 3.07 1.66 -2.06
N VAL A 103 4.13 0.96 -2.42
CA VAL A 103 5.00 0.27 -1.48
C VAL A 103 6.41 0.81 -1.60
N CYS A 104 7.12 0.92 -0.48
CA CYS A 104 8.50 1.34 -0.47
C CYS A 104 9.29 0.66 0.65
N MET A 105 10.55 0.33 0.35
CA MET A 105 11.45 -0.13 1.40
C MET A 105 11.67 0.97 2.44
N PRO A 106 11.68 0.65 3.74
CA PRO A 106 11.97 1.63 4.79
C PRO A 106 13.28 2.39 4.58
N GLU A 107 14.29 1.73 4.03
CA GLU A 107 15.62 2.30 3.72
C GLU A 107 15.57 3.33 2.59
N PHE A 108 14.51 3.33 1.78
CA PHE A 108 14.28 4.38 0.78
C PHE A 108 13.97 5.73 1.42
N ILE A 109 13.25 5.74 2.54
CA ILE A 109 12.94 6.97 3.28
C ILE A 109 14.20 7.59 3.88
N ALA A 110 15.03 6.75 4.48
CA ALA A 110 16.32 7.16 5.04
C ALA A 110 17.26 5.94 5.18
N PRO A 111 18.56 6.09 4.90
CA PRO A 111 19.53 5.01 5.07
C PRO A 111 19.58 4.49 6.52
N GLU A 112 19.71 3.18 6.72
CA GLU A 112 19.71 2.52 8.04
C GLU A 112 20.73 3.10 9.04
N ASN A 113 21.87 3.57 8.56
CA ASN A 113 22.89 4.18 9.42
C ASN A 113 22.60 5.65 9.78
N SER A 114 21.57 6.26 9.19
CA SER A 114 21.22 7.66 9.42
C SER A 114 20.52 7.88 10.77
N LEU A 115 20.59 9.12 11.26
CA LEU A 115 19.84 9.54 12.45
C LEU A 115 18.33 9.44 12.22
N ILE A 116 17.85 9.79 11.02
CA ILE A 116 16.44 9.77 10.66
C ILE A 116 15.89 8.36 10.76
N TYR A 117 16.57 7.38 10.16
CA TYR A 117 16.17 5.99 10.23
C TYR A 117 16.08 5.49 11.69
N LYS A 118 17.14 5.67 12.45
CA LYS A 118 17.23 5.19 13.85
C LYS A 118 16.19 5.84 14.76
N LYS A 119 15.87 7.11 14.52
CA LYS A 119 14.96 7.88 15.39
C LYS A 119 13.49 7.72 15.01
N TYR A 120 13.17 7.59 13.72
CA TYR A 120 11.80 7.66 13.22
C TYR A 120 11.32 6.37 12.51
N ILE A 121 12.20 5.70 11.76
CA ILE A 121 11.80 4.53 10.96
C ILE A 121 11.90 3.24 11.78
N LEU A 122 13.04 3.00 12.40
CA LEU A 122 13.28 1.79 13.19
C LEU A 122 12.26 1.60 14.32
N PRO A 123 11.84 2.63 15.08
CA PRO A 123 10.77 2.48 16.08
C PRO A 123 9.43 2.03 15.48
N ILE A 124 9.07 2.48 14.26
CA ILE A 124 7.85 2.03 13.59
C ILE A 124 7.96 0.54 13.24
N ILE A 125 9.05 0.13 12.59
CA ILE A 125 9.27 -1.27 12.20
C ILE A 125 9.27 -2.20 13.42
N SER A 126 9.86 -1.76 14.53
CA SER A 126 9.99 -2.55 15.77
C SER A 126 8.77 -2.47 16.68
N SER A 127 7.77 -1.68 16.32
CA SER A 127 6.57 -1.49 17.15
C SER A 127 5.54 -2.60 16.95
N ASN A 128 4.55 -2.63 17.83
CA ASN A 128 3.34 -3.43 17.68
C ASN A 128 2.23 -2.71 16.88
N ILE A 129 2.60 -1.62 16.19
CA ILE A 129 1.69 -0.90 15.29
C ILE A 129 1.74 -1.62 13.94
N TYR A 130 0.74 -2.43 13.65
CA TYR A 130 0.64 -3.18 12.41
C TYR A 130 0.11 -2.34 11.27
N PHE A 131 -0.77 -1.38 11.58
CA PHE A 131 -1.38 -0.47 10.62
C PHE A 131 -1.82 0.83 11.27
N GLN A 132 -2.08 1.84 10.44
CA GLN A 132 -2.73 3.09 10.84
C GLN A 132 -3.76 3.47 9.77
N ARG A 133 -5.04 3.56 10.15
CA ARG A 133 -6.11 4.11 9.31
C ARG A 133 -6.05 5.63 9.36
N PHE A 134 -6.26 6.27 8.22
CA PHE A 134 -6.38 7.72 8.08
C PHE A 134 -7.77 8.08 7.58
N GLN A 135 -8.41 9.01 8.29
CA GLN A 135 -9.76 9.51 8.01
C GLN A 135 -9.71 11.02 7.81
N THR A 136 -10.78 11.59 7.25
CA THR A 136 -10.81 13.01 6.89
C THR A 136 -11.34 13.93 8.00
N ASP A 137 -11.67 13.38 9.16
CA ASP A 137 -12.19 14.11 10.32
C ASP A 137 -11.13 14.90 11.10
N GLU A 138 -9.86 14.54 10.93
CA GLU A 138 -8.71 15.18 11.59
C GLU A 138 -7.78 15.83 10.55
N LEU A 139 -7.41 17.10 10.79
CA LEU A 139 -6.61 17.88 9.83
C LEU A 139 -5.27 17.24 9.49
N TRP A 140 -4.58 16.64 10.47
CA TRP A 140 -3.29 16.00 10.24
C TRP A 140 -3.42 14.74 9.38
N GLN A 141 -4.50 13.95 9.55
CA GLN A 141 -4.79 12.78 8.75
C GLN A 141 -5.13 13.17 7.30
N THR A 142 -5.95 14.21 7.13
CA THR A 142 -6.25 14.77 5.80
C THR A 142 -4.98 15.21 5.07
N LYS A 143 -4.02 15.82 5.76
CA LYS A 143 -2.73 16.21 5.16
C LYS A 143 -1.90 15.00 4.72
N ILE A 144 -1.91 13.91 5.49
CA ILE A 144 -1.25 12.66 5.11
C ILE A 144 -1.90 12.09 3.85
N ILE A 145 -3.22 11.97 3.81
CA ILE A 145 -3.96 11.50 2.63
C ILE A 145 -3.63 12.35 1.39
N GLN A 146 -3.64 13.68 1.52
CA GLN A 146 -3.28 14.58 0.42
C GLN A 146 -1.84 14.38 -0.06
N THR A 147 -0.91 14.12 0.87
CA THR A 147 0.49 13.83 0.52
C THR A 147 0.61 12.50 -0.21
N MET A 148 -0.10 11.46 0.25
CA MET A 148 -0.17 10.17 -0.44
C MET A 148 -0.67 10.33 -1.88
N ILE A 149 -1.76 11.07 -2.09
CA ILE A 149 -2.32 11.35 -3.42
C ILE A 149 -1.29 12.06 -4.31
N LYS A 150 -0.60 13.08 -3.79
CA LYS A 150 0.48 13.76 -4.53
C LYS A 150 1.61 12.83 -4.93
N ILE A 151 2.05 11.94 -4.03
CA ILE A 151 3.06 10.92 -4.32
C ILE A 151 2.60 10.03 -5.48
N MET A 152 1.33 9.62 -5.49
CA MET A 152 0.75 8.79 -6.55
C MET A 152 0.70 9.55 -7.89
N GLU A 153 0.24 10.80 -7.88
CA GLU A 153 0.12 11.65 -9.09
C GLU A 153 1.46 11.88 -9.79
N ILE A 154 2.54 12.10 -9.01
CA ILE A 154 3.86 12.39 -9.61
C ILE A 154 4.51 11.17 -10.27
N GLN A 155 4.01 9.94 -10.04
CA GLN A 155 4.59 8.75 -10.66
C GLN A 155 4.52 8.75 -12.19
N GLY A 156 3.58 9.47 -12.77
CA GLY A 156 3.49 9.71 -14.20
C GLY A 156 4.58 10.64 -14.78
N ASN A 157 5.33 11.36 -13.95
CA ASN A 157 6.37 12.28 -14.38
C ASN A 157 7.78 11.66 -14.23
N GLU A 158 8.22 10.96 -15.26
CA GLU A 158 9.51 10.25 -15.28
C GLU A 158 10.74 11.14 -15.04
N LYS A 159 10.62 12.47 -15.20
CA LYS A 159 11.78 13.37 -15.06
C LYS A 159 12.13 13.71 -13.62
N ILE A 160 11.12 13.67 -12.71
CA ILE A 160 11.29 14.16 -11.34
C ILE A 160 10.74 13.21 -10.28
N ARG A 161 10.06 12.12 -10.66
CA ARG A 161 9.31 11.26 -9.72
C ARG A 161 10.19 10.75 -8.57
N GLU A 162 11.43 10.34 -8.82
CA GLU A 162 12.30 9.77 -7.79
C GLU A 162 12.61 10.81 -6.70
N LEU A 163 13.05 12.00 -7.10
CA LEU A 163 13.38 13.07 -6.17
C LEU A 163 12.14 13.64 -5.47
N ALA A 164 11.06 13.84 -6.22
CA ALA A 164 9.82 14.39 -5.68
C ALA A 164 9.14 13.40 -4.72
N THR A 165 9.15 12.09 -5.03
CA THR A 165 8.66 11.06 -4.12
C THR A 165 9.43 11.07 -2.82
N LEU A 166 10.77 11.09 -2.87
CA LEU A 166 11.60 11.11 -1.67
C LEU A 166 11.34 12.36 -0.82
N ALA A 167 11.19 13.53 -1.45
CA ALA A 167 10.91 14.78 -0.75
C ALA A 167 9.53 14.80 -0.08
N LEU A 168 8.53 14.09 -0.62
CA LEU A 168 7.19 14.04 -0.06
C LEU A 168 7.01 12.97 1.01
N ILE A 169 7.78 11.87 0.93
CA ILE A 169 7.64 10.74 1.85
C ILE A 169 8.38 10.98 3.18
N GLN A 170 9.36 11.86 3.19
CA GLN A 170 10.08 12.30 4.39
C GLN A 170 9.28 13.31 5.21
#